data_9b69352a592ed9eee37602cdc350eeba
#
_entry.id   9b69352a592ed9eee37602cdc350eeba
#
_cell.length_a   1.000
_cell.length_b   1.000
_cell.length_c   1.000
_cell.angle_alpha   90.00
_cell.angle_beta   90.00
_cell.angle_gamma   90.00
#
_symmetry.space_group_name_H-M   'P 1'
#
loop_
_entity.id
_entity.type
_entity.pdbx_description
1 polymer ?
#
loop_
_entity_poly.entity_id
_entity_poly.type
_entity_poly.pdbx_seq_one_letter_code
_entity_poly.pdbx_strand_id
1 'polypeptide(L)'
;MASKFKEGFKEQKAKTNANMQKFFEDTVRFRSFFTCLVLAALLVGIVSLVISLVNIDRNSTPITTLPSGADGNSANFTEGSIADVANKVTPSVVSIVTETSVQSFFGESSGQAAGTGIIVSKDGYILTNKHVISSAKNIQVVTSDGQIFEKASVVTTDPLNDVAFIKVDASDLKAANLGDSKTITAGQQVVAIGNALGEYQNSITSGIVSGTGRSLTASDGSSISSAEALTDMIQTDAAINGGNSGGPLINAAGEVIGINTATTSNANNIGFAIPISSVKGMLKSVLETGKGERAYIGVRTISITPEVATAYELPVKAGAYVYSSNKYTPIVKDSPAAKAGLQEKDIVTKVNSATIGANGSLSSLIGEYKPGDTVQLTVLRSGKTMTINVTLDAYKASDNSKN
;
A
#
# COMPACT_ATOMS: atom_id res chain seq x y z
N MET A 1 -21.12 -7.87 93.06
CA MET A 1 -20.95 -7.38 91.69
C MET A 1 -19.86 -8.17 90.89
N ALA A 2 -18.77 -8.61 91.46
CA ALA A 2 -17.65 -9.27 90.78
C ALA A 2 -17.95 -10.68 90.21
N SER A 3 -18.94 -11.44 90.71
CA SER A 3 -19.28 -12.78 90.21
C SER A 3 -20.02 -12.74 88.85
N LYS A 4 -20.97 -11.82 88.71
CA LYS A 4 -21.71 -11.65 87.44
C LYS A 4 -20.82 -11.20 86.28
N PHE A 5 -19.76 -10.44 86.60
CA PHE A 5 -18.79 -9.98 85.54
C PHE A 5 -17.91 -11.13 85.06
N LYS A 6 -17.52 -12.06 85.90
CA LYS A 6 -16.74 -13.24 85.51
C LYS A 6 -17.55 -14.28 84.73
N GLU A 7 -18.84 -14.42 84.97
CA GLU A 7 -19.72 -15.30 84.21
C GLU A 7 -19.95 -14.75 82.79
N GLY A 8 -20.26 -13.45 82.67
CA GLY A 8 -20.43 -12.81 81.37
C GLY A 8 -19.17 -12.89 80.46
N PHE A 9 -17.98 -12.75 81.07
CA PHE A 9 -16.72 -12.87 80.37
C PHE A 9 -16.41 -14.32 79.90
N LYS A 10 -16.77 -15.34 80.68
CA LYS A 10 -16.68 -16.74 80.30
C LYS A 10 -17.62 -17.10 79.17
N GLU A 11 -18.85 -16.59 79.18
CA GLU A 11 -19.85 -16.84 78.13
C GLU A 11 -19.49 -16.17 76.80
N GLN A 12 -18.95 -14.95 76.86
CA GLN A 12 -18.48 -14.25 75.70
C GLN A 12 -17.26 -14.93 75.05
N LYS A 13 -16.33 -15.46 75.88
CA LYS A 13 -15.16 -16.21 75.40
C LYS A 13 -15.54 -17.56 74.80
N ALA A 14 -16.56 -18.23 75.33
CA ALA A 14 -17.09 -19.47 74.78
C ALA A 14 -17.78 -19.25 73.41
N LYS A 15 -18.59 -18.18 73.29
CA LYS A 15 -19.23 -17.81 72.03
C LYS A 15 -18.18 -17.42 70.92
N THR A 16 -17.12 -16.70 71.28
CA THR A 16 -16.05 -16.33 70.37
C THR A 16 -15.29 -17.57 69.89
N ASN A 17 -14.97 -18.51 70.77
CA ASN A 17 -14.29 -19.75 70.41
C ASN A 17 -15.17 -20.66 69.52
N ALA A 18 -16.49 -20.78 69.80
CA ALA A 18 -17.41 -21.52 68.93
C ALA A 18 -17.56 -20.92 67.56
N ASN A 19 -17.62 -19.59 67.46
CA ASN A 19 -17.64 -18.91 66.13
C ASN A 19 -16.34 -19.06 65.36
N MET A 20 -15.20 -19.04 66.07
CA MET A 20 -13.88 -19.25 65.42
C MET A 20 -13.72 -20.69 64.92
N GLN A 21 -14.19 -21.67 65.67
CA GLN A 21 -14.16 -23.07 65.27
C GLN A 21 -15.05 -23.32 64.05
N LYS A 22 -16.24 -22.76 64.01
CA LYS A 22 -17.13 -22.82 62.84
C LYS A 22 -16.57 -22.16 61.64
N PHE A 23 -15.92 -21.02 61.78
CA PHE A 23 -15.21 -20.34 60.70
C PHE A 23 -14.05 -21.19 60.11
N PHE A 24 -13.29 -21.89 60.99
CA PHE A 24 -12.24 -22.80 60.49
C PHE A 24 -12.80 -24.01 59.75
N GLU A 25 -13.88 -24.63 60.26
CA GLU A 25 -14.53 -25.75 59.58
C GLU A 25 -15.13 -25.37 58.27
N ASP A 26 -15.75 -24.21 58.09
CA ASP A 26 -16.32 -23.71 56.89
C ASP A 26 -15.20 -23.37 55.88
N THR A 27 -14.08 -22.84 56.34
CA THR A 27 -12.90 -22.55 55.50
C THR A 27 -12.24 -23.82 54.95
N VAL A 28 -12.14 -24.87 55.77
CA VAL A 28 -11.60 -26.17 55.35
C VAL A 28 -12.53 -26.85 54.32
N ARG A 29 -13.85 -26.82 54.55
CA ARG A 29 -14.83 -27.34 53.57
C ARG A 29 -14.80 -26.60 52.25
N PHE A 30 -14.67 -25.27 52.28
CA PHE A 30 -14.58 -24.46 51.10
C PHE A 30 -13.29 -24.76 50.29
N ARG A 31 -12.15 -24.91 50.98
CA ARG A 31 -10.88 -25.30 50.34
C ARG A 31 -10.95 -26.69 49.71
N SER A 32 -11.54 -27.67 50.39
CA SER A 32 -11.74 -29.02 49.82
C SER A 32 -12.66 -29.04 48.63
N PHE A 33 -13.76 -28.26 48.68
CA PHE A 33 -14.67 -28.13 47.51
C PHE A 33 -13.95 -27.49 46.31
N PHE A 34 -13.17 -26.44 46.54
CA PHE A 34 -12.43 -25.76 45.47
C PHE A 34 -11.34 -26.64 44.85
N THR A 35 -10.62 -27.43 45.66
CA THR A 35 -9.65 -28.42 45.18
C THR A 35 -10.31 -29.52 44.37
N CYS A 36 -11.46 -30.03 44.75
CA CYS A 36 -12.20 -31.02 43.98
C CYS A 36 -12.68 -30.44 42.65
N LEU A 37 -13.11 -29.18 42.59
CA LEU A 37 -13.58 -28.51 41.40
C LEU A 37 -12.43 -28.27 40.40
N VAL A 38 -11.25 -27.88 40.87
CA VAL A 38 -10.04 -27.71 40.05
C VAL A 38 -9.57 -29.05 39.46
N LEU A 39 -9.59 -30.12 40.27
CA LEU A 39 -9.23 -31.47 39.81
C LEU A 39 -10.23 -31.99 38.77
N ALA A 40 -11.52 -31.74 38.96
CA ALA A 40 -12.53 -32.10 37.95
C ALA A 40 -12.37 -31.35 36.64
N ALA A 41 -12.06 -30.05 36.69
CA ALA A 41 -11.77 -29.22 35.50
C ALA A 41 -10.50 -29.71 34.78
N LEU A 42 -9.45 -30.09 35.48
CA LEU A 42 -8.24 -30.68 34.91
C LEU A 42 -8.51 -32.02 34.22
N LEU A 43 -9.32 -32.87 34.83
CA LEU A 43 -9.73 -34.16 34.22
C LEU A 43 -10.53 -33.96 32.95
N VAL A 44 -11.47 -33.02 32.91
CA VAL A 44 -12.22 -32.67 31.69
C VAL A 44 -11.27 -32.14 30.60
N GLY A 45 -10.30 -31.31 30.98
CA GLY A 45 -9.28 -30.79 30.05
C GLY A 45 -8.43 -31.92 29.43
N ILE A 46 -7.98 -32.86 30.25
CA ILE A 46 -7.21 -34.04 29.79
C ILE A 46 -8.04 -34.93 28.88
N VAL A 47 -9.29 -35.21 29.22
CA VAL A 47 -10.19 -36.00 28.38
C VAL A 47 -10.46 -35.32 27.04
N SER A 48 -10.68 -34.00 27.03
CA SER A 48 -10.82 -33.23 25.80
C SER A 48 -9.57 -33.26 24.90
N LEU A 49 -8.38 -33.19 25.53
CA LEU A 49 -7.10 -33.28 24.83
C LEU A 49 -6.90 -34.67 24.18
N VAL A 50 -7.23 -35.74 24.93
CA VAL A 50 -7.13 -37.12 24.45
C VAL A 50 -8.13 -37.37 23.30
N ILE A 51 -9.37 -36.86 23.40
CA ILE A 51 -10.37 -36.96 22.33
C ILE A 51 -9.90 -36.20 21.09
N SER A 52 -9.29 -35.02 21.26
CA SER A 52 -8.72 -34.25 20.15
C SER A 52 -7.58 -35.00 19.47
N LEU A 53 -6.66 -35.59 20.23
CA LEU A 53 -5.55 -36.40 19.69
C LEU A 53 -6.00 -37.65 18.97
N VAL A 54 -7.03 -38.34 19.49
CA VAL A 54 -7.60 -39.57 18.86
C VAL A 54 -8.39 -39.22 17.58
N ASN A 55 -9.02 -38.04 17.50
CA ASN A 55 -9.75 -37.60 16.31
C ASN A 55 -8.82 -37.10 15.18
N ILE A 56 -7.60 -36.70 15.49
CA ILE A 56 -6.61 -36.34 14.45
C ILE A 56 -6.20 -37.56 13.62
N ASP A 57 -6.19 -38.74 14.21
CA ASP A 57 -5.75 -39.95 13.51
C ASP A 57 -6.88 -40.68 12.71
N ARG A 58 -8.15 -40.28 12.88
CA ARG A 58 -9.29 -40.92 12.22
C ARG A 58 -9.84 -40.23 10.97
N ASN A 59 -9.43 -39.03 10.67
CA ASN A 59 -9.94 -38.21 9.55
C ASN A 59 -8.92 -37.91 8.45
N SER A 60 -7.93 -38.76 8.24
CA SER A 60 -7.19 -38.75 6.98
C SER A 60 -8.02 -39.49 5.89
N THR A 61 -9.09 -38.85 5.43
CA THR A 61 -9.66 -39.20 4.12
C THR A 61 -8.65 -38.77 3.06
N PRO A 62 -8.28 -39.64 2.11
CA PRO A 62 -7.44 -39.23 1.00
C PRO A 62 -8.19 -38.18 0.20
N ILE A 63 -7.56 -37.00 0.07
CA ILE A 63 -8.05 -35.90 -0.79
C ILE A 63 -8.11 -36.49 -2.20
N THR A 64 -9.33 -36.78 -2.67
CA THR A 64 -9.58 -37.13 -4.06
C THR A 64 -9.15 -35.93 -4.90
N THR A 65 -8.10 -36.13 -5.68
CA THR A 65 -7.63 -35.12 -6.65
C THR A 65 -8.78 -34.80 -7.60
N LEU A 66 -9.28 -33.59 -7.55
CA LEU A 66 -10.19 -33.06 -8.58
C LEU A 66 -9.44 -33.03 -9.92
N PRO A 67 -10.08 -33.39 -11.04
CA PRO A 67 -9.42 -33.36 -12.33
C PRO A 67 -9.01 -31.97 -12.69
N SER A 68 -7.72 -31.82 -13.02
CA SER A 68 -7.13 -30.60 -13.56
C SER A 68 -7.80 -30.29 -14.90
N GLY A 69 -8.67 -29.32 -14.91
CA GLY A 69 -9.36 -28.85 -16.11
C GLY A 69 -8.96 -27.41 -16.41
N ALA A 70 -8.41 -27.25 -17.60
CA ALA A 70 -8.33 -26.02 -18.41
C ALA A 70 -7.34 -24.93 -18.02
N ASP A 71 -6.34 -24.83 -18.87
CA ASP A 71 -5.58 -23.68 -19.33
C ASP A 71 -6.16 -22.30 -18.96
N GLY A 72 -5.78 -21.81 -17.81
CA GLY A 72 -5.80 -20.41 -17.45
C GLY A 72 -4.47 -20.12 -16.78
N ASN A 73 -3.67 -19.26 -17.39
CA ASN A 73 -2.32 -18.92 -16.97
C ASN A 73 -2.34 -18.11 -15.66
N SER A 74 -2.87 -18.68 -14.60
CA SER A 74 -2.77 -18.21 -13.22
C SER A 74 -1.54 -18.89 -12.63
N ALA A 75 -0.39 -18.24 -12.71
CA ALA A 75 0.80 -18.71 -12.01
C ALA A 75 0.51 -18.65 -10.49
N ASN A 76 0.04 -19.77 -9.93
CA ASN A 76 -0.04 -19.95 -8.50
C ASN A 76 1.37 -20.19 -7.98
N PHE A 77 1.76 -19.43 -6.96
CA PHE A 77 3.00 -19.71 -6.24
C PHE A 77 2.89 -21.11 -5.61
N THR A 78 3.79 -22.01 -5.96
CA THR A 78 4.06 -23.20 -5.17
C THR A 78 4.93 -22.82 -3.97
N GLU A 79 4.89 -23.59 -2.89
CA GLU A 79 5.76 -23.41 -1.73
C GLU A 79 7.22 -23.40 -2.19
N GLY A 80 7.95 -22.32 -1.94
CA GLY A 80 9.28 -22.06 -2.54
C GLY A 80 9.30 -20.95 -3.59
N SER A 81 8.20 -20.70 -4.30
CA SER A 81 8.18 -19.73 -5.40
C SER A 81 8.23 -18.25 -4.92
N ILE A 82 7.73 -17.92 -3.72
CA ILE A 82 7.85 -16.58 -3.14
C ILE A 82 9.32 -16.25 -2.87
N ALA A 83 10.07 -17.20 -2.30
CA ALA A 83 11.51 -17.04 -2.06
C ALA A 83 12.28 -16.89 -3.37
N ASP A 84 11.94 -17.69 -4.40
CA ASP A 84 12.59 -17.61 -5.71
C ASP A 84 12.33 -16.25 -6.38
N VAL A 85 11.09 -15.77 -6.37
CA VAL A 85 10.72 -14.47 -6.91
C VAL A 85 11.42 -13.35 -6.16
N ALA A 86 11.45 -13.41 -4.82
CA ALA A 86 12.13 -12.44 -3.99
C ALA A 86 13.64 -12.43 -4.28
N ASN A 87 14.31 -13.59 -4.31
CA ASN A 87 15.74 -13.72 -4.63
C ASN A 87 16.07 -13.16 -6.02
N LYS A 88 15.20 -13.36 -6.99
CA LYS A 88 15.36 -12.83 -8.36
C LYS A 88 15.36 -11.30 -8.39
N VAL A 89 14.53 -10.64 -7.57
CA VAL A 89 14.28 -9.20 -7.62
C VAL A 89 15.08 -8.42 -6.56
N THR A 90 15.43 -9.02 -5.42
CA THR A 90 16.23 -8.40 -4.36
C THR A 90 17.48 -7.65 -4.87
N PRO A 91 18.27 -8.16 -5.84
CA PRO A 91 19.42 -7.42 -6.37
C PRO A 91 19.06 -6.11 -7.11
N SER A 92 17.78 -5.89 -7.40
CA SER A 92 17.27 -4.66 -8.02
C SER A 92 16.61 -3.71 -6.99
N VAL A 93 16.71 -4.04 -5.69
CA VAL A 93 16.13 -3.24 -4.59
C VAL A 93 17.26 -2.62 -3.78
N VAL A 94 17.11 -1.35 -3.42
CA VAL A 94 18.08 -0.62 -2.62
C VAL A 94 17.45 -0.03 -1.38
N SER A 95 18.23 0.09 -0.31
CA SER A 95 17.88 0.91 0.83
C SER A 95 18.27 2.36 0.55
N ILE A 96 17.37 3.28 0.86
CA ILE A 96 17.59 4.72 0.78
C ILE A 96 17.64 5.23 2.21
N VAL A 97 18.79 5.80 2.61
CA VAL A 97 18.99 6.44 3.91
C VAL A 97 19.10 7.94 3.68
N THR A 98 18.28 8.71 4.37
CA THR A 98 18.28 10.16 4.25
C THR A 98 18.65 10.81 5.58
N GLU A 99 19.50 11.83 5.50
CA GLU A 99 19.78 12.70 6.63
C GLU A 99 18.81 13.88 6.62
N THR A 100 18.07 14.03 7.69
CA THR A 100 17.13 15.14 7.89
C THR A 100 17.57 16.01 9.04
N SER A 101 17.33 17.32 8.98
CA SER A 101 17.50 18.19 10.15
C SER A 101 16.15 18.42 10.82
N VAL A 102 16.08 18.09 12.09
CA VAL A 102 14.95 18.45 12.94
C VAL A 102 15.36 19.69 13.75
N GLN A 103 14.71 20.81 13.51
CA GLN A 103 14.91 22.01 14.31
C GLN A 103 14.16 21.83 15.63
N SER A 104 14.92 21.64 16.72
CA SER A 104 14.42 21.56 18.09
C SER A 104 14.64 22.89 18.80
N PHE A 105 13.88 23.19 19.85
CA PHE A 105 14.08 24.34 20.72
C PHE A 105 15.50 24.39 21.34
N PHE A 106 16.22 23.25 21.35
CA PHE A 106 17.60 23.12 21.86
C PHE A 106 18.68 23.10 20.76
N GLY A 107 18.33 23.44 19.51
CA GLY A 107 19.26 23.42 18.38
C GLY A 107 18.87 22.46 17.26
N GLU A 108 19.66 22.47 16.19
CA GLU A 108 19.49 21.57 15.05
C GLU A 108 19.97 20.16 15.45
N SER A 109 19.06 19.18 15.39
CA SER A 109 19.37 17.76 15.58
C SER A 109 19.28 17.04 14.23
N SER A 110 20.26 16.22 13.90
CA SER A 110 20.21 15.37 12.72
C SER A 110 19.37 14.12 13.03
N GLY A 111 18.33 13.87 12.23
CA GLY A 111 17.58 12.62 12.20
C GLY A 111 17.95 11.81 10.96
N GLN A 112 17.82 10.50 11.05
CA GLN A 112 17.90 9.62 9.88
C GLN A 112 16.51 9.07 9.60
N ALA A 113 16.13 9.03 8.32
CA ALA A 113 14.95 8.32 7.84
C ALA A 113 15.39 7.31 6.78
N ALA A 114 14.64 6.23 6.69
CA ALA A 114 14.94 5.16 5.74
C ALA A 114 13.72 4.83 4.89
N GLY A 115 13.98 4.47 3.64
CA GLY A 115 13.02 3.99 2.67
C GLY A 115 13.67 3.00 1.72
N THR A 116 12.97 2.70 0.65
CA THR A 116 13.40 1.73 -0.35
C THR A 116 13.38 2.37 -1.75
N GLY A 117 14.17 1.83 -2.65
CA GLY A 117 14.19 2.21 -4.06
C GLY A 117 14.29 1.00 -4.98
N ILE A 118 13.92 1.20 -6.23
CA ILE A 118 13.93 0.22 -7.31
C ILE A 118 14.94 0.67 -8.36
N ILE A 119 15.97 -0.12 -8.60
CA ILE A 119 16.93 0.16 -9.68
C ILE A 119 16.21 -0.04 -11.02
N VAL A 120 16.17 0.99 -11.85
CA VAL A 120 15.49 0.97 -13.17
C VAL A 120 16.44 1.05 -14.35
N SER A 121 17.76 1.24 -14.09
CA SER A 121 18.78 1.18 -15.13
C SER A 121 20.14 0.74 -14.58
N LYS A 122 20.98 0.17 -15.44
CA LYS A 122 22.32 -0.31 -15.07
C LYS A 122 23.26 0.82 -14.67
N ASP A 123 23.06 2.01 -15.20
CA ASP A 123 23.88 3.20 -14.92
C ASP A 123 23.45 3.97 -13.68
N GLY A 124 22.48 3.45 -12.90
CA GLY A 124 22.18 3.93 -11.56
C GLY A 124 20.96 4.84 -11.42
N TYR A 125 20.00 4.84 -12.35
CA TYR A 125 18.69 5.45 -12.09
C TYR A 125 17.87 4.56 -11.15
N ILE A 126 17.28 5.18 -10.13
CA ILE A 126 16.52 4.53 -9.08
C ILE A 126 15.17 5.25 -8.94
N LEU A 127 14.10 4.46 -8.89
CA LEU A 127 12.73 4.89 -8.67
C LEU A 127 12.38 4.71 -7.18
N THR A 128 11.76 5.71 -6.58
CA THR A 128 11.32 5.68 -5.17
C THR A 128 10.11 6.59 -4.96
N ASN A 129 9.64 6.72 -3.71
CA ASN A 129 8.62 7.71 -3.38
C ASN A 129 9.22 9.11 -3.16
N LYS A 130 8.43 10.14 -3.47
CA LYS A 130 8.80 11.54 -3.25
C LYS A 130 8.95 11.84 -1.76
N HIS A 131 8.05 11.33 -0.91
CA HIS A 131 8.14 11.55 0.54
C HIS A 131 9.40 10.95 1.18
N VAL A 132 9.98 9.87 0.61
CA VAL A 132 11.22 9.26 1.10
C VAL A 132 12.39 10.23 1.02
N ILE A 133 12.40 11.12 0.03
CA ILE A 133 13.52 12.04 -0.23
C ILE A 133 13.20 13.52 0.02
N SER A 134 11.94 13.87 0.34
CA SER A 134 11.47 15.27 0.33
C SER A 134 12.17 16.20 1.35
N SER A 135 12.64 15.66 2.46
CA SER A 135 13.31 16.44 3.52
C SER A 135 14.81 16.13 3.64
N ALA A 136 15.37 15.41 2.65
CA ALA A 136 16.73 14.93 2.70
C ALA A 136 17.74 16.05 2.41
N LYS A 137 18.71 16.25 3.31
CA LYS A 137 19.93 17.03 3.06
C LYS A 137 20.96 16.21 2.28
N ASN A 138 21.05 14.93 2.57
CA ASN A 138 21.88 13.94 1.89
C ASN A 138 21.07 12.67 1.65
N ILE A 139 21.32 12.01 0.52
CA ILE A 139 20.68 10.75 0.13
C ILE A 139 21.77 9.73 -0.10
N GLN A 140 21.85 8.76 0.78
CA GLN A 140 22.72 7.60 0.64
C GLN A 140 21.92 6.42 0.11
N VAL A 141 22.51 5.62 -0.76
CA VAL A 141 21.90 4.41 -1.33
C VAL A 141 22.77 3.21 -1.00
N VAL A 142 22.15 2.15 -0.49
CA VAL A 142 22.82 0.89 -0.16
C VAL A 142 22.15 -0.24 -0.97
N THR A 143 22.93 -0.94 -1.77
CA THR A 143 22.47 -2.09 -2.55
C THR A 143 22.30 -3.34 -1.69
N SER A 144 21.64 -4.35 -2.20
CA SER A 144 21.37 -5.61 -1.48
C SER A 144 22.66 -6.41 -1.15
N ASP A 145 23.75 -6.20 -1.88
CA ASP A 145 25.06 -6.79 -1.66
C ASP A 145 25.97 -5.93 -0.76
N GLY A 146 25.44 -4.80 -0.24
CA GLY A 146 26.13 -3.93 0.71
C GLY A 146 27.01 -2.85 0.08
N GLN A 147 26.96 -2.65 -1.26
CA GLN A 147 27.63 -1.51 -1.86
C GLN A 147 26.96 -0.19 -1.44
N ILE A 148 27.75 0.79 -1.03
CA ILE A 148 27.29 2.08 -0.54
C ILE A 148 27.61 3.18 -1.55
N PHE A 149 26.60 3.94 -1.93
CA PHE A 149 26.71 5.19 -2.66
C PHE A 149 26.39 6.33 -1.71
N GLU A 150 27.42 7.04 -1.25
CA GLU A 150 27.30 8.09 -0.22
C GLU A 150 26.46 9.28 -0.66
N LYS A 151 26.27 9.47 -1.96
CA LYS A 151 25.55 10.60 -2.50
C LYS A 151 24.75 10.20 -3.77
N ALA A 152 23.44 10.31 -3.66
CA ALA A 152 22.55 10.27 -4.81
C ALA A 152 22.04 11.68 -5.14
N SER A 153 21.87 11.96 -6.42
CA SER A 153 21.28 13.21 -6.90
C SER A 153 19.80 13.01 -7.22
N VAL A 154 18.95 13.97 -6.84
CA VAL A 154 17.55 13.97 -7.27
C VAL A 154 17.49 14.40 -8.73
N VAL A 155 16.93 13.53 -9.58
CA VAL A 155 16.74 13.80 -11.02
C VAL A 155 15.45 14.59 -11.21
N THR A 156 14.35 14.07 -10.67
CA THR A 156 13.02 14.69 -10.79
C THR A 156 12.04 14.07 -9.81
N THR A 157 10.94 14.79 -9.56
CA THR A 157 9.78 14.28 -8.81
C THR A 157 8.51 14.42 -9.66
N ASP A 158 7.59 13.45 -9.53
CA ASP A 158 6.29 13.53 -10.19
C ASP A 158 5.42 14.61 -9.50
N PRO A 159 4.91 15.60 -10.22
CA PRO A 159 4.09 16.65 -9.63
C PRO A 159 2.69 16.19 -9.21
N LEU A 160 2.24 15.02 -9.69
CA LEU A 160 0.87 14.51 -9.50
C LEU A 160 0.80 13.25 -8.64
N ASN A 161 1.92 12.55 -8.45
CA ASN A 161 2.02 11.32 -7.67
C ASN A 161 3.19 11.39 -6.69
N ASP A 162 3.15 10.53 -5.69
CA ASP A 162 4.25 10.37 -4.73
C ASP A 162 5.40 9.54 -5.31
N VAL A 163 6.02 10.03 -6.38
CA VAL A 163 7.11 9.34 -7.12
C VAL A 163 8.30 10.28 -7.31
N ALA A 164 9.49 9.72 -7.19
CA ALA A 164 10.76 10.39 -7.44
C ALA A 164 11.75 9.49 -8.17
N PHE A 165 12.64 10.12 -8.95
CA PHE A 165 13.79 9.49 -9.57
C PHE A 165 15.06 10.10 -8.99
N ILE A 166 15.97 9.24 -8.53
CA ILE A 166 17.31 9.61 -8.07
C ILE A 166 18.35 8.90 -8.92
N LYS A 167 19.59 9.40 -8.90
CA LYS A 167 20.71 8.88 -9.68
C LYS A 167 21.94 8.72 -8.80
N VAL A 168 22.54 7.53 -8.83
CA VAL A 168 23.87 7.25 -8.31
C VAL A 168 24.85 7.06 -9.47
N ASP A 169 26.12 7.27 -9.21
CA ASP A 169 27.19 7.02 -10.21
C ASP A 169 27.57 5.53 -10.19
N ALA A 170 26.97 4.78 -11.08
CA ALA A 170 27.13 3.34 -11.23
C ALA A 170 27.17 2.93 -12.70
N SER A 171 27.70 1.74 -13.00
CA SER A 171 27.86 1.25 -14.38
C SER A 171 27.25 -0.14 -14.64
N ASP A 172 26.94 -0.92 -13.60
CA ASP A 172 26.50 -2.31 -13.80
C ASP A 172 25.51 -2.79 -12.73
N LEU A 173 24.58 -1.90 -12.33
CA LEU A 173 23.52 -2.29 -11.42
C LEU A 173 22.49 -3.20 -12.11
N LYS A 174 21.87 -4.09 -11.33
CA LYS A 174 20.80 -4.95 -11.85
C LYS A 174 19.47 -4.22 -11.87
N ALA A 175 19.03 -3.80 -13.05
CA ALA A 175 17.71 -3.18 -13.20
C ALA A 175 16.58 -4.18 -13.03
N ALA A 176 15.48 -3.75 -12.40
CA ALA A 176 14.26 -4.53 -12.23
C ALA A 176 13.49 -4.68 -13.55
N ASN A 177 12.83 -5.81 -13.73
CA ASN A 177 11.86 -5.99 -14.80
C ASN A 177 10.55 -5.30 -14.42
N LEU A 178 10.05 -4.43 -15.29
CA LEU A 178 8.78 -3.73 -15.07
C LEU A 178 7.65 -4.47 -15.79
N GLY A 179 6.61 -4.81 -15.03
CA GLY A 179 5.40 -5.45 -15.53
C GLY A 179 4.39 -4.46 -16.13
N ASP A 180 3.15 -4.90 -16.26
CA ASP A 180 2.03 -4.09 -16.70
C ASP A 180 0.90 -4.12 -15.65
N SER A 181 0.77 -3.02 -14.91
CA SER A 181 -0.26 -2.91 -13.87
C SER A 181 -1.70 -2.80 -14.38
N LYS A 182 -1.90 -2.65 -15.71
CA LYS A 182 -3.24 -2.68 -16.31
C LYS A 182 -3.85 -4.07 -16.40
N THR A 183 -3.03 -5.11 -16.30
CA THR A 183 -3.45 -6.51 -16.44
C THR A 183 -3.63 -7.22 -15.10
N ILE A 184 -3.36 -6.54 -13.98
CA ILE A 184 -3.52 -7.10 -12.66
C ILE A 184 -5.00 -7.29 -12.29
N THR A 185 -5.26 -8.34 -11.52
CA THR A 185 -6.62 -8.68 -11.08
C THR A 185 -6.66 -8.88 -9.57
N ALA A 186 -7.79 -8.57 -8.94
CA ALA A 186 -8.01 -8.88 -7.54
C ALA A 186 -7.85 -10.38 -7.29
N GLY A 187 -7.20 -10.75 -6.18
CA GLY A 187 -6.83 -12.13 -5.84
C GLY A 187 -5.47 -12.56 -6.39
N GLN A 188 -4.84 -11.81 -7.29
CA GLN A 188 -3.49 -12.10 -7.79
C GLN A 188 -2.47 -12.00 -6.67
N GLN A 189 -1.60 -12.99 -6.51
CA GLN A 189 -0.53 -13.00 -5.52
C GLN A 189 0.52 -11.94 -5.82
N VAL A 190 1.00 -11.30 -4.76
CA VAL A 190 2.03 -10.26 -4.82
C VAL A 190 3.03 -10.39 -3.68
N VAL A 191 4.22 -9.88 -3.92
CA VAL A 191 5.31 -9.78 -2.94
C VAL A 191 5.76 -8.33 -2.86
N ALA A 192 5.90 -7.79 -1.66
CA ALA A 192 6.51 -6.50 -1.41
C ALA A 192 7.90 -6.70 -0.81
N ILE A 193 8.90 -5.95 -1.30
CA ILE A 193 10.26 -5.98 -0.79
C ILE A 193 10.63 -4.58 -0.32
N GLY A 194 11.38 -4.49 0.79
CA GLY A 194 11.88 -3.23 1.28
C GLY A 194 12.85 -3.34 2.44
N ASN A 195 13.25 -2.17 2.96
CA ASN A 195 14.10 -2.04 4.13
C ASN A 195 13.26 -1.62 5.33
N ALA A 196 12.60 -2.59 5.97
CA ALA A 196 11.69 -2.33 7.07
C ALA A 196 12.42 -1.62 8.22
N LEU A 197 11.85 -0.49 8.66
CA LEU A 197 12.35 0.33 9.77
C LEU A 197 13.79 0.88 9.61
N GLY A 198 14.41 0.75 8.43
CA GLY A 198 15.80 1.13 8.21
C GLY A 198 16.85 0.15 8.77
N GLU A 199 16.40 -0.86 9.52
CA GLU A 199 17.26 -1.84 10.20
C GLU A 199 17.22 -3.23 9.54
N TYR A 200 16.08 -3.55 8.89
CA TYR A 200 15.82 -4.88 8.31
C TYR A 200 15.81 -4.79 6.79
N GLN A 201 17.01 -4.72 6.20
CA GLN A 201 17.18 -4.73 4.75
C GLN A 201 16.60 -6.00 4.13
N ASN A 202 16.03 -5.85 2.93
CA ASN A 202 15.44 -6.95 2.17
C ASN A 202 14.30 -7.68 2.90
N SER A 203 13.55 -6.96 3.77
CA SER A 203 12.34 -7.49 4.37
C SER A 203 11.31 -7.79 3.28
N ILE A 204 10.77 -9.01 3.31
CA ILE A 204 9.83 -9.51 2.31
C ILE A 204 8.49 -9.74 2.99
N THR A 205 7.44 -9.20 2.40
CA THR A 205 6.06 -9.51 2.77
C THR A 205 5.29 -9.99 1.56
N SER A 206 4.30 -10.85 1.75
CA SER A 206 3.46 -11.38 0.67
C SER A 206 1.99 -11.26 0.99
N GLY A 207 1.19 -11.19 -0.04
CA GLY A 207 -0.25 -11.08 0.03
C GLY A 207 -0.87 -11.20 -1.36
N ILE A 208 -2.02 -10.56 -1.54
CA ILE A 208 -2.74 -10.50 -2.81
C ILE A 208 -3.05 -9.05 -3.21
N VAL A 209 -3.37 -8.82 -4.45
CA VAL A 209 -4.09 -7.63 -4.89
C VAL A 209 -5.50 -7.69 -4.31
N SER A 210 -5.81 -6.85 -3.34
CA SER A 210 -7.15 -6.77 -2.73
C SER A 210 -8.12 -5.92 -3.58
N GLY A 211 -7.60 -5.06 -4.45
CA GLY A 211 -8.37 -4.22 -5.36
C GLY A 211 -7.50 -3.24 -6.13
N THR A 212 -8.09 -2.61 -7.14
CA THR A 212 -7.44 -1.59 -7.98
C THR A 212 -8.31 -0.34 -8.06
N GLY A 213 -7.77 0.76 -8.57
CA GLY A 213 -8.51 2.01 -8.76
C GLY A 213 -8.89 2.71 -7.45
N ARG A 214 -8.16 2.46 -6.37
CA ARG A 214 -8.45 3.07 -5.06
C ARG A 214 -7.94 4.50 -5.00
N SER A 215 -8.75 5.37 -4.42
CA SER A 215 -8.36 6.76 -4.12
C SER A 215 -8.24 6.95 -2.62
N LEU A 216 -7.16 7.57 -2.18
CA LEU A 216 -6.95 7.91 -0.78
C LEU A 216 -6.33 9.31 -0.67
N THR A 217 -6.61 9.96 0.42
CA THR A 217 -5.95 11.20 0.80
C THR A 217 -4.85 10.84 1.79
N ALA A 218 -3.60 10.86 1.34
CA ALA A 218 -2.46 10.67 2.23
C ALA A 218 -2.18 11.98 2.96
N SER A 219 -2.10 11.93 4.30
CA SER A 219 -1.71 13.04 5.13
C SER A 219 -0.52 12.63 5.98
N ASP A 220 0.53 13.41 5.97
CA ASP A 220 1.69 13.25 6.85
C ASP A 220 1.42 13.62 8.31
N GLY A 221 0.17 13.98 8.64
CA GLY A 221 -0.25 14.38 9.98
C GLY A 221 0.16 15.79 10.37
N SER A 222 0.90 16.52 9.55
CA SER A 222 1.43 17.84 9.91
C SER A 222 0.54 19.00 9.48
N SER A 223 -0.25 18.89 8.42
CA SER A 223 -1.27 19.88 8.04
C SER A 223 -2.21 19.37 6.95
N ILE A 224 -3.47 19.85 6.96
CA ILE A 224 -4.48 19.54 5.93
C ILE A 224 -4.05 20.07 4.53
N SER A 225 -3.14 21.05 4.49
CA SER A 225 -2.63 21.63 3.24
C SER A 225 -1.58 20.76 2.54
N SER A 226 -1.01 19.76 3.21
CA SER A 226 -0.04 18.80 2.65
C SER A 226 -0.67 17.46 2.28
N ALA A 227 -1.99 17.31 2.39
CA ALA A 227 -2.68 16.08 2.00
C ALA A 227 -2.60 15.88 0.48
N GLU A 228 -1.83 14.89 0.06
CA GLU A 228 -1.71 14.49 -1.34
C GLU A 228 -2.83 13.51 -1.69
N ALA A 229 -3.64 13.84 -2.70
CA ALA A 229 -4.68 12.95 -3.19
C ALA A 229 -4.07 11.91 -4.13
N LEU A 230 -3.81 10.72 -3.60
CA LEU A 230 -3.36 9.58 -4.38
C LEU A 230 -4.56 8.88 -5.00
N THR A 231 -4.56 8.74 -6.32
CA THR A 231 -5.65 8.12 -7.07
C THR A 231 -5.16 6.88 -7.81
N ASP A 232 -6.09 5.97 -8.11
CA ASP A 232 -5.83 4.77 -8.91
C ASP A 232 -4.85 3.78 -8.27
N MET A 233 -4.80 3.72 -6.94
CA MET A 233 -3.87 2.88 -6.21
C MET A 233 -4.23 1.39 -6.30
N ILE A 234 -3.20 0.55 -6.29
CA ILE A 234 -3.32 -0.89 -6.04
C ILE A 234 -3.43 -1.09 -4.55
N GLN A 235 -4.50 -1.73 -4.10
CA GLN A 235 -4.67 -2.16 -2.71
C GLN A 235 -4.14 -3.58 -2.54
N THR A 236 -3.43 -3.84 -1.45
CA THR A 236 -2.90 -5.17 -1.09
C THR A 236 -3.03 -5.41 0.41
N ASP A 237 -3.11 -6.67 0.82
CA ASP A 237 -2.98 -7.12 2.20
C ASP A 237 -1.55 -7.54 2.57
N ALA A 238 -0.62 -7.54 1.60
CA ALA A 238 0.81 -7.59 1.91
C ALA A 238 1.16 -6.45 2.87
N ALA A 239 1.90 -6.76 3.94
CA ALA A 239 2.23 -5.76 4.96
C ALA A 239 3.11 -4.65 4.37
N ILE A 240 2.55 -3.45 4.22
CA ILE A 240 3.25 -2.23 3.83
C ILE A 240 3.44 -1.40 5.11
N ASN A 241 4.69 -1.10 5.45
CA ASN A 241 5.07 -0.38 6.66
C ASN A 241 6.15 0.67 6.35
N GLY A 242 6.45 1.51 7.32
CA GLY A 242 7.60 2.41 7.24
C GLY A 242 8.87 1.64 6.89
N GLY A 243 9.58 2.08 5.85
CA GLY A 243 10.80 1.46 5.33
C GLY A 243 10.62 0.67 4.03
N ASN A 244 9.48 0.03 3.73
CA ASN A 244 9.26 -0.55 2.40
C ASN A 244 8.61 0.43 1.39
N SER A 245 8.28 1.64 1.83
CA SER A 245 7.88 2.74 0.94
C SER A 245 8.96 3.03 -0.10
N GLY A 246 8.58 3.16 -1.37
CA GLY A 246 9.47 3.30 -2.52
C GLY A 246 9.98 1.99 -3.09
N GLY A 247 9.80 0.88 -2.39
CA GLY A 247 10.14 -0.47 -2.86
C GLY A 247 9.10 -1.06 -3.80
N PRO A 248 9.44 -2.18 -4.47
CA PRO A 248 8.56 -2.81 -5.44
C PRO A 248 7.43 -3.62 -4.81
N LEU A 249 6.24 -3.56 -5.44
CA LEU A 249 5.22 -4.59 -5.40
C LEU A 249 5.40 -5.47 -6.65
N ILE A 250 5.54 -6.79 -6.47
CA ILE A 250 6.01 -7.71 -7.49
C ILE A 250 4.96 -8.80 -7.73
N ASN A 251 4.76 -9.18 -9.00
CA ASN A 251 3.94 -10.32 -9.37
C ASN A 251 4.73 -11.66 -9.33
N ALA A 252 4.04 -12.78 -9.58
CA ALA A 252 4.63 -14.12 -9.59
C ALA A 252 5.73 -14.33 -10.66
N ALA A 253 5.78 -13.51 -11.70
CA ALA A 253 6.83 -13.56 -12.72
C ALA A 253 8.12 -12.82 -12.28
N GLY A 254 8.09 -12.14 -11.13
CA GLY A 254 9.18 -11.28 -10.67
C GLY A 254 9.23 -9.94 -11.39
N GLU A 255 8.08 -9.44 -11.82
CA GLU A 255 7.96 -8.14 -12.46
C GLU A 255 7.36 -7.13 -11.50
N VAL A 256 7.88 -5.91 -11.50
CA VAL A 256 7.36 -4.81 -10.69
C VAL A 256 6.05 -4.32 -11.28
N ILE A 257 4.95 -4.46 -10.54
CA ILE A 257 3.61 -4.00 -10.93
C ILE A 257 3.19 -2.73 -10.19
N GLY A 258 3.89 -2.38 -9.10
CA GLY A 258 3.61 -1.17 -8.32
C GLY A 258 4.79 -0.73 -7.47
N ILE A 259 4.67 0.48 -6.92
CA ILE A 259 5.61 1.09 -5.98
C ILE A 259 4.88 1.23 -4.64
N ASN A 260 5.35 0.52 -3.61
CA ASN A 260 4.77 0.58 -2.27
C ASN A 260 4.82 2.02 -1.73
N THR A 261 3.75 2.55 -1.16
CA THR A 261 3.76 3.95 -0.73
C THR A 261 3.10 4.24 0.61
N ALA A 262 1.93 3.70 0.88
CA ALA A 262 1.15 4.13 2.02
C ALA A 262 0.39 2.99 2.70
N THR A 263 0.10 3.22 3.98
CA THR A 263 -0.87 2.43 4.76
C THR A 263 -1.93 3.36 5.33
N THR A 264 -3.08 2.82 5.69
CA THR A 264 -4.08 3.56 6.45
C THR A 264 -3.76 3.45 7.95
N SER A 265 -3.60 4.58 8.64
CA SER A 265 -3.30 4.62 10.08
C SER A 265 -4.37 3.95 10.96
N ASN A 266 -5.58 3.73 10.44
CA ASN A 266 -6.73 3.23 11.18
C ASN A 266 -7.18 1.82 10.79
N ALA A 267 -6.42 1.09 9.95
CA ALA A 267 -6.78 -0.26 9.53
C ALA A 267 -5.53 -1.15 9.41
N ASN A 268 -5.64 -2.37 9.92
CA ASN A 268 -4.59 -3.38 9.76
C ASN A 268 -4.74 -4.07 8.39
N ASN A 269 -3.62 -4.47 7.80
CA ASN A 269 -3.57 -5.23 6.55
C ASN A 269 -4.21 -4.54 5.33
N ILE A 270 -4.09 -3.20 5.28
CA ILE A 270 -4.45 -2.41 4.11
C ILE A 270 -3.23 -1.59 3.69
N GLY A 271 -2.56 -2.08 2.67
CA GLY A 271 -1.43 -1.41 2.01
C GLY A 271 -1.83 -0.90 0.64
N PHE A 272 -1.08 0.09 0.15
CA PHE A 272 -1.28 0.68 -1.17
C PHE A 272 0.03 0.79 -1.93
N ALA A 273 -0.07 0.62 -3.25
CA ALA A 273 1.04 0.82 -4.17
C ALA A 273 0.60 1.65 -5.38
N ILE A 274 1.48 2.52 -5.85
CA ILE A 274 1.30 3.29 -7.09
C ILE A 274 1.47 2.34 -8.26
N PRO A 275 0.53 2.27 -9.23
CA PRO A 275 0.66 1.41 -10.41
C PRO A 275 1.90 1.77 -11.22
N ILE A 276 2.73 0.77 -11.56
CA ILE A 276 3.96 1.02 -12.32
C ILE A 276 3.69 1.61 -13.71
N SER A 277 2.57 1.26 -14.34
CA SER A 277 2.18 1.80 -15.64
C SER A 277 2.01 3.32 -15.62
N SER A 278 1.56 3.89 -14.49
CA SER A 278 1.34 5.33 -14.37
C SER A 278 2.62 6.18 -14.40
N VAL A 279 3.79 5.55 -14.25
CA VAL A 279 5.10 6.24 -14.23
C VAL A 279 6.01 5.87 -15.40
N LYS A 280 5.58 4.95 -16.29
CA LYS A 280 6.39 4.47 -17.42
C LYS A 280 6.78 5.58 -18.40
N GLY A 281 5.88 6.53 -18.66
CA GLY A 281 6.18 7.67 -19.55
C GLY A 281 7.28 8.56 -18.98
N MET A 282 7.19 8.88 -17.69
CA MET A 282 8.21 9.67 -17.01
C MET A 282 9.54 8.93 -16.92
N LEU A 283 9.52 7.63 -16.67
CA LEU A 283 10.73 6.79 -16.68
C LEU A 283 11.39 6.80 -18.06
N LYS A 284 10.63 6.64 -19.14
CA LYS A 284 11.17 6.75 -20.51
C LYS A 284 11.82 8.11 -20.74
N SER A 285 11.18 9.20 -20.31
CA SER A 285 11.74 10.55 -20.41
C SER A 285 13.06 10.67 -19.63
N VAL A 286 13.12 10.15 -18.39
CA VAL A 286 14.36 10.11 -17.57
C VAL A 286 15.47 9.36 -18.29
N LEU A 287 15.21 8.16 -18.79
CA LEU A 287 16.22 7.31 -19.43
C LEU A 287 16.72 7.87 -20.78
N GLU A 288 15.86 8.55 -21.54
CA GLU A 288 16.20 9.10 -22.86
C GLU A 288 16.89 10.47 -22.76
N THR A 289 16.49 11.31 -21.83
CA THR A 289 16.90 12.73 -21.80
C THR A 289 17.63 13.15 -20.52
N GLY A 290 17.64 12.29 -19.50
CA GLY A 290 18.10 12.65 -18.15
C GLY A 290 17.14 13.60 -17.42
N LYS A 291 15.97 13.90 -18.01
CA LYS A 291 14.97 14.80 -17.44
C LYS A 291 13.64 14.05 -17.33
N GLY A 292 13.03 14.06 -16.16
CA GLY A 292 11.73 13.44 -15.96
C GLY A 292 10.62 14.45 -16.22
N GLU A 293 9.97 14.33 -17.36
CA GLU A 293 8.82 15.15 -17.71
C GLU A 293 7.54 14.31 -17.63
N ARG A 294 6.54 14.82 -16.92
CA ARG A 294 5.22 14.20 -16.82
C ARG A 294 4.36 14.59 -18.00
N ALA A 295 3.81 13.61 -18.72
CA ALA A 295 2.82 13.87 -19.76
C ALA A 295 1.54 14.46 -19.15
N TYR A 296 1.01 15.46 -19.87
CA TYR A 296 -0.11 16.27 -19.43
C TYR A 296 -1.15 16.45 -20.55
N ILE A 297 -2.42 16.36 -20.16
CA ILE A 297 -3.55 16.54 -21.07
C ILE A 297 -4.33 17.83 -20.80
N GLY A 298 -4.38 18.30 -19.55
CA GLY A 298 -5.04 19.55 -19.17
C GLY A 298 -6.55 19.46 -19.08
N VAL A 299 -7.08 18.37 -18.51
CA VAL A 299 -8.50 18.17 -18.25
C VAL A 299 -8.70 17.75 -16.80
N ARG A 300 -9.74 18.26 -16.15
CA ARG A 300 -10.20 17.85 -14.83
C ARG A 300 -11.38 16.93 -14.98
N THR A 301 -11.31 15.78 -14.34
CA THR A 301 -12.32 14.73 -14.45
C THR A 301 -12.66 14.16 -13.09
N ILE A 302 -13.87 13.61 -12.99
CA ILE A 302 -14.27 12.72 -11.91
C ILE A 302 -14.26 11.29 -12.44
N SER A 303 -13.61 10.37 -11.73
CA SER A 303 -13.71 8.94 -12.06
C SER A 303 -15.14 8.48 -11.82
N ILE A 304 -15.73 7.84 -12.83
CA ILE A 304 -17.11 7.34 -12.74
C ILE A 304 -17.09 6.06 -11.92
N THR A 305 -17.74 6.10 -10.76
CA THR A 305 -18.16 4.96 -9.95
C THR A 305 -19.66 4.74 -10.11
N PRO A 306 -20.24 3.63 -9.65
CA PRO A 306 -21.71 3.44 -9.66
C PRO A 306 -22.47 4.58 -8.97
N GLU A 307 -21.91 5.12 -7.87
CA GLU A 307 -22.48 6.23 -7.11
C GLU A 307 -22.44 7.53 -7.93
N VAL A 308 -21.29 7.83 -8.56
CA VAL A 308 -21.12 8.99 -9.43
C VAL A 308 -22.04 8.89 -10.66
N ALA A 309 -22.12 7.68 -11.27
CA ALA A 309 -23.02 7.45 -12.40
C ALA A 309 -24.48 7.73 -12.04
N THR A 310 -24.91 7.31 -10.84
CA THR A 310 -26.26 7.56 -10.33
C THR A 310 -26.47 9.04 -10.02
N ALA A 311 -25.55 9.68 -9.32
CA ALA A 311 -25.67 11.06 -8.88
C ALA A 311 -25.71 12.08 -10.04
N TYR A 312 -25.02 11.78 -11.13
CA TYR A 312 -24.96 12.64 -12.33
C TYR A 312 -25.78 12.10 -13.51
N GLU A 313 -26.57 11.03 -13.30
CA GLU A 313 -27.41 10.39 -14.33
C GLU A 313 -26.62 10.03 -15.60
N LEU A 314 -25.40 9.47 -15.40
CA LEU A 314 -24.50 9.16 -16.50
C LEU A 314 -24.90 7.83 -17.18
N PRO A 315 -24.78 7.74 -18.53
CA PRO A 315 -25.19 6.56 -19.29
C PRO A 315 -24.17 5.40 -19.22
N VAL A 316 -23.06 5.55 -18.50
CA VAL A 316 -21.99 4.56 -18.33
C VAL A 316 -21.62 4.41 -16.86
N LYS A 317 -21.11 3.23 -16.50
CA LYS A 317 -20.74 2.90 -15.12
C LYS A 317 -19.24 3.05 -14.83
N ALA A 318 -18.43 3.36 -15.85
CA ALA A 318 -17.00 3.58 -15.74
C ALA A 318 -16.52 4.59 -16.80
N GLY A 319 -15.44 5.29 -16.51
CA GLY A 319 -14.88 6.33 -17.38
C GLY A 319 -14.37 7.53 -16.57
N ALA A 320 -13.96 8.56 -17.29
CA ALA A 320 -13.57 9.86 -16.72
C ALA A 320 -14.54 10.94 -17.21
N TYR A 321 -15.37 11.45 -16.32
CA TYR A 321 -16.36 12.49 -16.62
C TYR A 321 -15.70 13.87 -16.53
N VAL A 322 -15.70 14.61 -17.63
CA VAL A 322 -15.18 15.99 -17.70
C VAL A 322 -16.17 16.92 -16.98
N TYR A 323 -15.80 17.30 -15.77
CA TYR A 323 -16.70 17.97 -14.84
C TYR A 323 -16.15 19.34 -14.40
N SER A 324 -17.07 20.31 -14.38
CA SER A 324 -16.83 21.64 -13.81
C SER A 324 -17.23 21.68 -12.34
N SER A 325 -16.32 22.09 -11.48
CA SER A 325 -16.67 22.52 -10.13
C SER A 325 -16.85 24.04 -10.12
N ASN A 326 -17.65 24.57 -9.18
CA ASN A 326 -17.85 26.02 -9.03
C ASN A 326 -16.53 26.82 -8.84
N LYS A 327 -15.42 26.13 -8.62
CA LYS A 327 -14.11 26.71 -8.35
C LYS A 327 -13.15 26.69 -9.54
N TYR A 328 -13.31 25.73 -10.47
CA TYR A 328 -12.32 25.50 -11.53
C TYR A 328 -12.99 25.12 -12.86
N THR A 329 -12.46 25.60 -13.97
CA THR A 329 -12.86 25.17 -15.31
C THR A 329 -12.41 23.71 -15.55
N PRO A 330 -13.20 22.87 -16.22
CA PRO A 330 -12.88 21.47 -16.43
C PRO A 330 -11.74 21.27 -17.43
N ILE A 331 -11.53 22.24 -18.35
CA ILE A 331 -10.49 22.19 -19.38
C ILE A 331 -9.59 23.40 -19.22
N VAL A 332 -8.31 23.14 -19.03
CA VAL A 332 -7.30 24.19 -18.89
C VAL A 332 -7.11 24.89 -20.23
N LYS A 333 -7.14 26.21 -20.19
CA LYS A 333 -6.96 27.05 -21.39
C LYS A 333 -5.60 26.73 -22.07
N ASP A 334 -5.61 26.65 -23.39
CA ASP A 334 -4.43 26.38 -24.25
C ASP A 334 -3.77 25.00 -24.03
N SER A 335 -4.43 24.12 -23.23
CA SER A 335 -3.97 22.75 -23.00
C SER A 335 -4.15 21.83 -24.20
N PRO A 336 -3.51 20.65 -24.22
CA PRO A 336 -3.77 19.60 -25.20
C PRO A 336 -5.26 19.25 -25.34
N ALA A 337 -5.97 19.13 -24.22
CA ALA A 337 -7.42 18.86 -24.21
C ALA A 337 -8.22 19.97 -24.90
N ALA A 338 -7.89 21.25 -24.63
CA ALA A 338 -8.54 22.37 -25.28
C ALA A 338 -8.28 22.40 -26.79
N LYS A 339 -7.01 22.22 -27.21
CA LYS A 339 -6.61 22.18 -28.62
C LYS A 339 -7.26 21.02 -29.38
N ALA A 340 -7.47 19.88 -28.72
CA ALA A 340 -8.11 18.69 -29.28
C ALA A 340 -9.65 18.81 -29.33
N GLY A 341 -10.25 19.82 -28.69
CA GLY A 341 -11.70 20.05 -28.70
C GLY A 341 -12.47 19.19 -27.72
N LEU A 342 -11.84 18.74 -26.61
CA LEU A 342 -12.58 18.19 -25.48
C LEU A 342 -13.51 19.26 -24.89
N GLN A 343 -14.64 18.83 -24.35
CA GLN A 343 -15.69 19.71 -23.82
C GLN A 343 -16.12 19.26 -22.42
N GLU A 344 -16.67 20.19 -21.66
CA GLU A 344 -17.38 19.86 -20.43
C GLU A 344 -18.52 18.88 -20.72
N LYS A 345 -18.76 17.96 -19.79
CA LYS A 345 -19.72 16.84 -19.89
C LYS A 345 -19.31 15.72 -20.86
N ASP A 346 -18.13 15.78 -21.48
CA ASP A 346 -17.58 14.60 -22.14
C ASP A 346 -17.32 13.48 -21.14
N ILE A 347 -17.49 12.25 -21.58
CA ILE A 347 -17.06 11.08 -20.84
C ILE A 347 -15.98 10.38 -21.65
N VAL A 348 -14.76 10.41 -21.14
CA VAL A 348 -13.64 9.64 -21.74
C VAL A 348 -13.74 8.21 -21.24
N THR A 349 -13.91 7.26 -22.17
CA THR A 349 -14.08 5.84 -21.84
C THR A 349 -12.86 5.01 -22.14
N LYS A 350 -11.98 5.44 -23.07
CA LYS A 350 -10.71 4.75 -23.39
C LYS A 350 -9.61 5.75 -23.70
N VAL A 351 -8.37 5.29 -23.45
CA VAL A 351 -7.13 5.87 -23.96
C VAL A 351 -6.47 4.80 -24.81
N ASN A 352 -6.39 5.01 -26.11
CA ASN A 352 -6.02 3.98 -27.10
C ASN A 352 -6.89 2.72 -26.92
N SER A 353 -6.29 1.56 -26.70
CA SER A 353 -7.01 0.30 -26.41
C SER A 353 -7.40 0.13 -24.94
N ALA A 354 -6.84 0.90 -24.02
CA ALA A 354 -7.06 0.75 -22.57
C ALA A 354 -8.40 1.37 -22.15
N THR A 355 -9.22 0.60 -21.44
CA THR A 355 -10.53 1.05 -20.92
C THR A 355 -10.35 1.73 -19.57
N ILE A 356 -10.86 2.95 -19.42
CA ILE A 356 -10.82 3.69 -18.14
C ILE A 356 -11.73 3.00 -17.13
N GLY A 357 -11.20 2.82 -15.93
CA GLY A 357 -11.82 2.08 -14.83
C GLY A 357 -11.32 0.64 -14.74
N ALA A 358 -11.31 -0.11 -15.84
CA ALA A 358 -10.82 -1.48 -15.86
C ALA A 358 -9.27 -1.56 -15.88
N ASN A 359 -8.61 -0.67 -16.65
CA ASN A 359 -7.16 -0.67 -16.83
C ASN A 359 -6.47 0.50 -16.12
N GLY A 360 -7.20 1.34 -15.41
CA GLY A 360 -6.72 2.50 -14.69
C GLY A 360 -7.56 3.76 -14.89
N SER A 361 -7.22 4.83 -14.18
CA SER A 361 -7.81 6.16 -14.36
C SER A 361 -7.27 6.84 -15.62
N LEU A 362 -7.92 7.93 -16.07
CA LEU A 362 -7.41 8.74 -17.19
C LEU A 362 -5.98 9.24 -16.89
N SER A 363 -5.72 9.74 -15.69
CA SER A 363 -4.40 10.25 -15.28
C SER A 363 -3.32 9.16 -15.30
N SER A 364 -3.64 7.96 -14.80
CA SER A 364 -2.74 6.83 -14.79
C SER A 364 -2.40 6.35 -16.21
N LEU A 365 -3.41 6.23 -17.07
CA LEU A 365 -3.23 5.82 -18.46
C LEU A 365 -2.45 6.84 -19.29
N ILE A 366 -2.65 8.14 -19.07
CA ILE A 366 -1.83 9.20 -19.69
C ILE A 366 -0.38 9.14 -19.20
N GLY A 367 -0.16 8.75 -17.95
CA GLY A 367 1.19 8.59 -17.35
C GLY A 367 2.06 7.52 -18.01
N GLU A 368 1.52 6.65 -18.86
CA GLU A 368 2.31 5.69 -19.66
C GLU A 368 3.07 6.34 -20.82
N TYR A 369 2.65 7.52 -21.22
CA TYR A 369 3.15 8.25 -22.38
C TYR A 369 4.09 9.37 -21.94
N LYS A 370 4.92 9.84 -22.87
CA LYS A 370 5.77 11.03 -22.67
C LYS A 370 5.17 12.24 -23.37
N PRO A 371 5.61 13.45 -22.99
CA PRO A 371 5.29 14.66 -23.75
C PRO A 371 5.65 14.50 -25.23
N GLY A 372 4.78 14.97 -26.11
CA GLY A 372 4.88 14.82 -27.56
C GLY A 372 4.21 13.57 -28.13
N ASP A 373 3.91 12.56 -27.31
CA ASP A 373 3.15 11.40 -27.78
C ASP A 373 1.70 11.79 -28.09
N THR A 374 1.12 11.17 -29.12
CA THR A 374 -0.30 11.34 -29.47
C THR A 374 -1.10 10.14 -29.00
N VAL A 375 -2.14 10.38 -28.23
CA VAL A 375 -3.09 9.36 -27.75
C VAL A 375 -4.46 9.56 -28.37
N GLN A 376 -5.15 8.47 -28.61
CA GLN A 376 -6.52 8.44 -29.09
C GLN A 376 -7.48 8.26 -27.93
N LEU A 377 -8.37 9.23 -27.70
CA LEU A 377 -9.41 9.14 -26.69
C LEU A 377 -10.71 8.67 -27.33
N THR A 378 -11.36 7.66 -26.74
CA THR A 378 -12.76 7.34 -27.04
C THR A 378 -13.64 8.15 -26.10
N VAL A 379 -14.44 9.04 -26.65
CA VAL A 379 -15.25 10.02 -25.92
C VAL A 379 -16.75 9.78 -26.21
N LEU A 380 -17.55 9.74 -25.16
CA LEU A 380 -19.00 9.78 -25.27
C LEU A 380 -19.47 11.22 -25.02
N ARG A 381 -20.04 11.86 -26.04
CA ARG A 381 -20.60 13.23 -26.00
C ARG A 381 -22.03 13.23 -26.44
N SER A 382 -22.95 13.67 -25.59
CA SER A 382 -24.38 13.74 -25.87
C SER A 382 -24.95 12.43 -26.49
N GLY A 383 -24.57 11.29 -25.93
CA GLY A 383 -25.01 9.96 -26.38
C GLY A 383 -24.32 9.41 -27.63
N LYS A 384 -23.39 10.16 -28.24
CA LYS A 384 -22.62 9.73 -29.42
C LYS A 384 -21.18 9.42 -29.06
N THR A 385 -20.70 8.26 -29.47
CA THR A 385 -19.27 7.90 -29.34
C THR A 385 -18.47 8.51 -30.47
N MET A 386 -17.34 9.14 -30.13
CA MET A 386 -16.41 9.72 -31.07
C MET A 386 -14.96 9.44 -30.63
N THR A 387 -14.03 9.65 -31.54
CA THR A 387 -12.60 9.54 -31.30
C THR A 387 -11.94 10.89 -31.39
N ILE A 388 -11.11 11.24 -30.42
CA ILE A 388 -10.38 12.52 -30.38
C ILE A 388 -8.89 12.17 -30.20
N ASN A 389 -8.04 12.64 -31.11
CA ASN A 389 -6.60 12.51 -30.99
C ASN A 389 -6.03 13.70 -30.21
N VAL A 390 -5.22 13.42 -29.19
CA VAL A 390 -4.62 14.44 -28.33
C VAL A 390 -3.11 14.24 -28.32
N THR A 391 -2.35 15.26 -28.71
CA THR A 391 -0.89 15.30 -28.53
C THR A 391 -0.59 15.87 -27.17
N LEU A 392 0.11 15.09 -26.33
CA LEU A 392 0.38 15.42 -24.94
C LEU A 392 1.49 16.47 -24.83
N ASP A 393 1.36 17.39 -23.87
CA ASP A 393 2.41 18.34 -23.48
C ASP A 393 3.12 17.90 -22.19
N ALA A 394 4.21 18.56 -21.82
CA ALA A 394 4.81 18.42 -20.50
C ALA A 394 3.99 19.21 -19.45
N TYR A 395 3.76 18.60 -18.30
CA TYR A 395 3.12 19.28 -17.17
C TYR A 395 4.00 20.45 -16.69
N LYS A 396 3.39 21.60 -16.46
CA LYS A 396 4.02 22.79 -15.90
C LYS A 396 3.25 23.22 -14.63
N ALA A 397 3.97 23.50 -13.55
CA ALA A 397 3.34 23.90 -12.29
C ALA A 397 2.44 25.16 -12.44
N SER A 398 2.74 26.03 -13.41
CA SER A 398 1.91 27.18 -13.76
C SER A 398 0.53 26.83 -14.33
N ASP A 399 0.34 25.58 -14.78
CA ASP A 399 -0.93 25.15 -15.38
C ASP A 399 -2.03 24.93 -14.32
N ASN A 400 -1.64 24.73 -13.05
CA ASN A 400 -2.59 24.69 -11.93
C ASN A 400 -3.01 26.06 -11.42
N SER A 401 -2.27 27.13 -11.72
CA SER A 401 -2.52 28.50 -11.24
C SER A 401 -3.30 29.35 -12.25
N LYS A 402 -3.57 28.84 -13.46
CA LYS A 402 -4.23 29.59 -14.55
C LYS A 402 -5.76 29.52 -14.54
N ASN A 403 -6.40 29.29 -13.34
CA ASN A 403 -7.86 29.29 -13.23
C ASN A 403 -8.35 30.08 -12.03
#